data_9aec4c2c49e47da6601ec9ca938954df
#
_entry.id   9aec4c2c49e47da6601ec9ca938954df
#
_cell.length_a   1.000
_cell.length_b   1.000
_cell.length_c   1.000
_cell.angle_alpha   90.00
_cell.angle_beta   90.00
_cell.angle_gamma   90.00
#
_symmetry.space_group_name_H-M   'P 1'
#
loop_
_entity.id
_entity.type
_entity.pdbx_description
1 polymer ?
#
loop_
_entity_poly.entity_id
_entity_poly.type
_entity_poly.pdbx_seq_one_letter_code
_entity_poly.pdbx_strand_id
1 'polypeptide(L)'
;METNMTIIDHIYALTIAIIVPVAGYISFNKLVKRAVAGESIDLGQLYNSTIVTQWALFAILMFYWGQAGRQWPDLGFTLAIDYRLLIGLALTSLAIIFMVQQLRRLASADPKSMRGLRGQLGKLEFIFPGTESELKQFTSVSITAGIVEETIWRGFMIWYLAQVMPLWAAALISTVGFGLAHAYQGASNVPKVILVGSAFTLLYLLTGSLWLSMILHAVFDIVQGRAAFGIIQSAAPAAESPSP
;
A
#
# COMPACT_ATOMS: atom_id res chain seq x y z
N MET A 1 15.36 -27.07 -16.26
CA MET A 1 14.80 -26.74 -14.93
C MET A 1 13.30 -27.00 -15.03
N GLU A 2 12.81 -28.02 -14.36
CA GLU A 2 11.35 -28.16 -14.21
C GLU A 2 10.88 -26.99 -13.33
N THR A 3 9.97 -26.20 -13.86
CA THR A 3 9.40 -25.10 -13.09
C THR A 3 8.40 -25.67 -12.09
N ASN A 4 8.53 -25.32 -10.81
CA ASN A 4 7.56 -25.71 -9.77
C ASN A 4 6.23 -24.96 -9.87
N MET A 5 5.97 -24.36 -11.03
CA MET A 5 4.74 -23.60 -11.31
C MET A 5 3.60 -24.54 -11.73
N THR A 6 2.41 -24.21 -11.31
CA THR A 6 1.17 -24.89 -11.65
C THR A 6 0.24 -23.93 -12.41
N ILE A 7 -0.84 -24.44 -13.00
CA ILE A 7 -1.85 -23.62 -13.66
C ILE A 7 -2.49 -22.59 -12.71
N ILE A 8 -2.57 -22.91 -11.42
CA ILE A 8 -3.13 -22.00 -10.41
C ILE A 8 -2.22 -20.79 -10.21
N ASP A 9 -0.89 -20.96 -10.28
CA ASP A 9 0.06 -19.83 -10.21
C ASP A 9 -0.18 -18.84 -11.36
N HIS A 10 -0.38 -19.35 -12.57
CA HIS A 10 -0.67 -18.51 -13.73
C HIS A 10 -2.00 -17.78 -13.57
N ILE A 11 -3.06 -18.47 -13.10
CA ILE A 11 -4.37 -17.88 -12.86
C ILE A 11 -4.25 -16.79 -11.77
N TYR A 12 -3.56 -17.07 -10.66
CA TYR A 12 -3.40 -16.11 -9.57
C TYR A 12 -2.57 -14.91 -10.01
N ALA A 13 -1.46 -15.12 -10.72
CA ALA A 13 -0.61 -14.04 -11.24
C ALA A 13 -1.39 -13.13 -12.21
N LEU A 14 -2.17 -13.69 -13.14
CA LEU A 14 -3.02 -12.93 -14.05
C LEU A 14 -4.12 -12.17 -13.30
N THR A 15 -4.70 -12.78 -12.27
CA THR A 15 -5.72 -12.14 -11.42
C THR A 15 -5.13 -10.90 -10.74
N ILE A 16 -3.95 -11.01 -10.14
CA ILE A 16 -3.28 -9.91 -9.45
C ILE A 16 -2.76 -8.85 -10.43
N ALA A 17 -2.19 -9.26 -11.55
CA ALA A 17 -1.56 -8.33 -12.50
C ALA A 17 -2.59 -7.57 -13.38
N ILE A 18 -3.77 -8.15 -13.61
CA ILE A 18 -4.73 -7.61 -14.59
C ILE A 18 -6.12 -7.44 -13.98
N ILE A 19 -6.73 -8.52 -13.46
CA ILE A 19 -8.15 -8.48 -13.08
C ILE A 19 -8.38 -7.53 -11.91
N VAL A 20 -7.58 -7.64 -10.85
CA VAL A 20 -7.70 -6.79 -9.66
C VAL A 20 -7.46 -5.31 -9.99
N PRO A 21 -6.36 -4.92 -10.69
CA PRO A 21 -6.14 -3.53 -11.08
C PRO A 21 -7.24 -2.94 -11.98
N VAL A 22 -7.71 -3.70 -12.97
CA VAL A 22 -8.78 -3.25 -13.86
C VAL A 22 -10.10 -3.08 -13.11
N ALA A 23 -10.48 -4.04 -12.28
CA ALA A 23 -11.66 -3.94 -11.42
C ALA A 23 -11.57 -2.77 -10.44
N GLY A 24 -10.40 -2.59 -9.82
CA GLY A 24 -10.09 -1.45 -8.95
C GLY A 24 -10.22 -0.11 -9.67
N TYR A 25 -9.64 0.00 -10.86
CA TYR A 25 -9.75 1.21 -11.69
C TYR A 25 -11.19 1.55 -12.06
N ILE A 26 -11.99 0.56 -12.48
CA ILE A 26 -13.40 0.76 -12.83
C ILE A 26 -14.19 1.19 -11.57
N SER A 27 -14.01 0.50 -10.45
CA SER A 27 -14.71 0.78 -9.19
C SER A 27 -14.35 2.17 -8.66
N PHE A 28 -13.07 2.52 -8.67
CA PHE A 28 -12.60 3.84 -8.24
C PHE A 28 -13.16 4.98 -9.10
N ASN A 29 -13.18 4.82 -10.44
CA ASN A 29 -13.76 5.82 -11.32
C ASN A 29 -15.27 6.02 -11.09
N LYS A 30 -16.01 4.97 -10.71
CA LYS A 30 -17.40 5.10 -10.27
C LYS A 30 -17.52 5.93 -8.99
N LEU A 31 -16.64 5.67 -8.01
CA LEU A 31 -16.60 6.46 -6.76
C LEU A 31 -16.26 7.93 -7.02
N VAL A 32 -15.27 8.22 -7.88
CA VAL A 32 -14.94 9.60 -8.28
C VAL A 32 -16.14 10.30 -8.89
N LYS A 33 -16.87 9.66 -9.80
CA LYS A 33 -18.08 10.24 -10.43
C LYS A 33 -19.15 10.56 -9.39
N ARG A 34 -19.38 9.68 -8.42
CA ARG A 34 -20.33 9.90 -7.32
C ARG A 34 -19.89 11.05 -6.43
N ALA A 35 -18.60 11.10 -6.04
CA ALA A 35 -18.05 12.18 -5.23
C ALA A 35 -18.18 13.55 -5.96
N VAL A 36 -17.89 13.60 -7.27
CA VAL A 36 -18.03 14.82 -8.08
C VAL A 36 -19.51 15.24 -8.22
N ALA A 37 -20.44 14.28 -8.23
CA ALA A 37 -21.88 14.55 -8.22
C ALA A 37 -22.41 15.05 -6.86
N GLY A 38 -21.54 15.16 -5.84
CA GLY A 38 -21.92 15.58 -4.49
C GLY A 38 -22.56 14.48 -3.64
N GLU A 39 -22.49 13.23 -4.08
CA GLU A 39 -22.96 12.11 -3.27
C GLU A 39 -22.00 11.84 -2.11
N SER A 40 -22.54 11.54 -0.93
CA SER A 40 -21.74 11.11 0.22
C SER A 40 -21.13 9.73 -0.06
N ILE A 41 -19.83 9.58 0.19
CA ILE A 41 -19.12 8.30 0.13
C ILE A 41 -18.99 7.75 1.54
N ASP A 42 -19.52 6.56 1.76
CA ASP A 42 -19.32 5.83 3.03
C ASP A 42 -17.90 5.25 3.05
N LEU A 43 -16.99 5.96 3.73
CA LEU A 43 -15.59 5.53 3.89
C LEU A 43 -15.47 4.26 4.74
N GLY A 44 -16.36 4.05 5.70
CA GLY A 44 -16.37 2.83 6.50
C GLY A 44 -16.62 1.60 5.63
N GLN A 45 -17.62 1.66 4.76
CA GLN A 45 -17.89 0.58 3.81
C GLN A 45 -16.74 0.39 2.81
N LEU A 46 -16.16 1.48 2.30
CA LEU A 46 -15.02 1.44 1.37
C LEU A 46 -13.81 0.74 2.02
N TYR A 47 -13.43 1.14 3.22
CA TYR A 47 -12.29 0.58 3.93
C TYR A 47 -12.53 -0.89 4.29
N ASN A 48 -13.71 -1.23 4.81
CA ASN A 48 -14.04 -2.61 5.13
C ASN A 48 -14.04 -3.52 3.90
N SER A 49 -14.60 -3.06 2.78
CA SER A 49 -14.57 -3.86 1.53
C SER A 49 -13.14 -4.07 1.01
N THR A 50 -12.28 -3.05 1.14
CA THR A 50 -10.86 -3.16 0.79
C THR A 50 -10.15 -4.20 1.65
N ILE A 51 -10.33 -4.13 2.99
CA ILE A 51 -9.74 -5.09 3.94
C ILE A 51 -10.19 -6.52 3.60
N VAL A 52 -11.50 -6.73 3.45
CA VAL A 52 -12.06 -8.08 3.16
C VAL A 52 -11.51 -8.62 1.84
N THR A 53 -11.47 -7.79 0.80
CA THR A 53 -10.95 -8.22 -0.51
C THR A 53 -9.47 -8.59 -0.44
N GLN A 54 -8.66 -7.78 0.22
CA GLN A 54 -7.22 -8.05 0.38
C GLN A 54 -6.98 -9.33 1.17
N TRP A 55 -7.66 -9.51 2.31
CA TRP A 55 -7.52 -10.74 3.11
C TRP A 55 -8.05 -11.97 2.38
N ALA A 56 -9.08 -11.85 1.53
CA ALA A 56 -9.54 -12.96 0.70
C ALA A 56 -8.45 -13.39 -0.30
N LEU A 57 -7.83 -12.44 -0.99
CA LEU A 57 -6.72 -12.73 -1.90
C LEU A 57 -5.53 -13.36 -1.17
N PHE A 58 -5.17 -12.84 -0.01
CA PHE A 58 -4.13 -13.40 0.84
C PHE A 58 -4.46 -14.84 1.28
N ALA A 59 -5.67 -15.08 1.77
CA ALA A 59 -6.08 -16.40 2.23
C ALA A 59 -6.05 -17.44 1.10
N ILE A 60 -6.49 -17.06 -0.11
CA ILE A 60 -6.40 -17.92 -1.30
C ILE A 60 -4.95 -18.28 -1.59
N LEU A 61 -4.04 -17.29 -1.57
CA LEU A 61 -2.61 -17.53 -1.79
C LEU A 61 -2.02 -18.45 -0.73
N MET A 62 -2.27 -18.17 0.56
CA MET A 62 -1.72 -18.96 1.66
C MET A 62 -2.24 -20.40 1.65
N PHE A 63 -3.54 -20.58 1.43
CA PHE A 63 -4.13 -21.90 1.33
C PHE A 63 -3.52 -22.70 0.18
N TYR A 64 -3.48 -22.12 -1.00
CA TYR A 64 -2.93 -22.75 -2.18
C TYR A 64 -1.41 -23.05 -2.04
N TRP A 65 -0.64 -22.09 -1.48
CA TRP A 65 0.80 -22.27 -1.25
C TRP A 65 1.07 -23.46 -0.34
N GLY A 66 0.32 -23.61 0.74
CA GLY A 66 0.40 -24.73 1.66
C GLY A 66 -0.01 -26.06 1.02
N GLN A 67 -1.09 -26.08 0.21
CA GLN A 67 -1.53 -27.29 -0.50
C GLN A 67 -0.51 -27.76 -1.53
N ALA A 68 0.23 -26.85 -2.13
CA ALA A 68 1.31 -27.18 -3.07
C ALA A 68 2.58 -27.70 -2.36
N GLY A 69 2.60 -27.79 -1.03
CA GLY A 69 3.75 -28.27 -0.24
C GLY A 69 4.98 -27.38 -0.31
N ARG A 70 4.81 -26.09 -0.68
CA ARG A 70 5.91 -25.13 -0.85
C ARG A 70 6.42 -24.61 0.48
N GLN A 71 7.69 -24.23 0.52
CA GLN A 71 8.31 -23.69 1.72
C GLN A 71 7.90 -22.23 1.92
N TRP A 72 7.56 -21.83 3.16
CA TRP A 72 7.21 -20.45 3.51
C TRP A 72 8.36 -19.46 3.30
N PRO A 73 9.64 -19.83 3.53
CA PRO A 73 10.77 -19.00 3.17
C PRO A 73 10.82 -18.58 1.70
N ASP A 74 10.30 -19.38 0.76
CA ASP A 74 10.29 -19.05 -0.66
C ASP A 74 9.36 -17.86 -0.97
N LEU A 75 8.36 -17.63 -0.12
CA LEU A 75 7.54 -16.40 -0.12
C LEU A 75 8.19 -15.23 0.66
N GLY A 76 9.35 -15.46 1.29
CA GLY A 76 9.99 -14.45 2.12
C GLY A 76 9.50 -14.43 3.59
N PHE A 77 8.71 -15.41 4.03
CA PHE A 77 8.40 -15.62 5.45
C PHE A 77 9.58 -16.29 6.15
N THR A 78 10.66 -15.54 6.27
CA THR A 78 11.88 -15.95 6.94
C THR A 78 12.37 -14.86 7.88
N LEU A 79 13.10 -15.25 8.91
CA LEU A 79 13.76 -14.33 9.85
C LEU A 79 15.15 -14.88 10.16
N ALA A 80 16.09 -14.67 9.24
CA ALA A 80 17.49 -14.96 9.49
C ALA A 80 18.13 -13.80 10.27
N ILE A 81 18.68 -14.11 11.46
CA ILE A 81 19.37 -13.11 12.29
C ILE A 81 20.83 -13.03 11.80
N ASP A 82 21.05 -12.17 10.81
CA ASP A 82 22.37 -11.92 10.23
C ASP A 82 22.59 -10.40 10.02
N TYR A 83 23.74 -10.03 9.43
CA TYR A 83 24.07 -8.62 9.18
C TYR A 83 23.08 -7.92 8.22
N ARG A 84 22.41 -8.66 7.33
CA ARG A 84 21.42 -8.10 6.39
C ARG A 84 20.17 -7.65 7.12
N LEU A 85 19.71 -8.46 8.08
CA LEU A 85 18.61 -8.08 8.96
C LEU A 85 18.97 -6.82 9.77
N LEU A 86 20.19 -6.74 10.33
CA LEU A 86 20.63 -5.57 11.11
C LEU A 86 20.66 -4.30 10.24
N ILE A 87 21.19 -4.39 9.01
CA ILE A 87 21.16 -3.28 8.05
C ILE A 87 19.71 -2.93 7.70
N GLY A 88 18.87 -3.91 7.41
CA GLY A 88 17.45 -3.70 7.10
C GLY A 88 16.71 -3.01 8.25
N LEU A 89 16.94 -3.43 9.50
CA LEU A 89 16.38 -2.79 10.70
C LEU A 89 16.84 -1.33 10.82
N ALA A 90 18.14 -1.07 10.61
CA ALA A 90 18.66 0.29 10.66
C ALA A 90 18.02 1.19 9.59
N LEU A 91 17.94 0.72 8.33
CA LEU A 91 17.32 1.46 7.23
C LEU A 91 15.83 1.70 7.48
N THR A 92 15.09 0.68 7.93
CA THR A 92 13.66 0.79 8.27
C THR A 92 13.45 1.79 9.41
N SER A 93 14.26 1.71 10.46
CA SER A 93 14.17 2.63 11.60
C SER A 93 14.46 4.08 11.18
N LEU A 94 15.50 4.32 10.38
CA LEU A 94 15.82 5.64 9.85
C LEU A 94 14.69 6.21 8.97
N ALA A 95 14.11 5.38 8.10
CA ALA A 95 12.99 5.78 7.27
C ALA A 95 11.75 6.15 8.12
N ILE A 96 11.42 5.35 9.14
CA ILE A 96 10.31 5.62 10.06
C ILE A 96 10.56 6.92 10.85
N ILE A 97 11.76 7.10 11.41
CA ILE A 97 12.12 8.33 12.12
C ILE A 97 11.96 9.55 11.20
N PHE A 98 12.48 9.47 9.98
CA PHE A 98 12.33 10.53 9.00
C PHE A 98 10.85 10.85 8.71
N MET A 99 10.02 9.84 8.43
CA MET A 99 8.60 10.03 8.16
C MET A 99 7.85 10.65 9.35
N VAL A 100 8.12 10.19 10.58
CA VAL A 100 7.52 10.75 11.80
C VAL A 100 7.96 12.20 12.00
N GLN A 101 9.22 12.54 11.72
CA GLN A 101 9.70 13.92 11.80
C GLN A 101 9.00 14.82 10.77
N GLN A 102 8.80 14.34 9.52
CA GLN A 102 8.05 15.08 8.52
C GLN A 102 6.59 15.31 8.93
N LEU A 103 5.94 14.27 9.50
CA LEU A 103 4.58 14.39 10.02
C LEU A 103 4.49 15.44 11.15
N ARG A 104 5.46 15.46 12.08
CA ARG A 104 5.53 16.47 13.16
C ARG A 104 5.73 17.88 12.63
N ARG A 105 6.60 18.06 11.61
CA ARG A 105 6.79 19.35 10.94
C ARG A 105 5.52 19.82 10.27
N LEU A 106 4.80 18.89 9.61
CA LEU A 106 3.52 19.20 8.99
C LEU A 106 2.48 19.66 10.04
N ALA A 107 2.41 18.97 11.18
CA ALA A 107 1.50 19.36 12.28
C ALA A 107 1.77 20.76 12.86
N SER A 108 2.98 21.31 12.64
CA SER A 108 3.39 22.66 13.07
C SER A 108 3.28 23.69 11.92
N ALA A 109 2.77 23.30 10.74
CA ALA A 109 2.68 24.18 9.60
C ALA A 109 1.55 25.20 9.76
N ASP A 110 1.71 26.39 9.19
CA ASP A 110 0.72 27.44 9.24
C ASP A 110 -0.54 27.09 8.41
N PRO A 111 -1.73 27.67 8.76
CA PRO A 111 -2.99 27.36 8.08
C PRO A 111 -3.00 27.68 6.58
N LYS A 112 -2.20 28.63 6.10
CA LYS A 112 -2.13 28.97 4.67
C LYS A 112 -1.40 27.85 3.90
N SER A 113 -0.29 27.37 4.45
CA SER A 113 0.44 26.22 3.91
C SER A 113 -0.43 24.98 3.89
N MET A 114 -1.20 24.72 4.96
CA MET A 114 -2.12 23.57 5.03
C MET A 114 -3.21 23.63 3.96
N ARG A 115 -3.80 24.80 3.71
CA ARG A 115 -4.78 24.98 2.61
C ARG A 115 -4.15 24.71 1.24
N GLY A 116 -2.91 25.15 1.01
CA GLY A 116 -2.17 24.84 -0.21
C GLY A 116 -1.95 23.36 -0.42
N LEU A 117 -1.60 22.64 0.65
CA LEU A 117 -1.42 21.18 0.63
C LEU A 117 -2.73 20.41 0.39
N ARG A 118 -3.86 20.91 0.93
CA ARG A 118 -5.17 20.30 0.68
C ARG A 118 -5.50 20.29 -0.82
N GLY A 119 -5.20 21.36 -1.54
CA GLY A 119 -5.38 21.41 -2.99
C GLY A 119 -4.55 20.34 -3.73
N GLN A 120 -3.44 19.87 -3.16
CA GLN A 120 -2.61 18.79 -3.73
C GLN A 120 -3.22 17.40 -3.52
N LEU A 121 -4.11 17.19 -2.54
CA LEU A 121 -4.86 15.94 -2.39
C LEU A 121 -5.77 15.71 -3.61
N GLY A 122 -6.28 16.79 -4.20
CA GLY A 122 -7.04 16.77 -5.46
C GLY A 122 -8.19 15.78 -5.43
N LYS A 123 -8.28 14.95 -6.47
CA LYS A 123 -9.34 13.95 -6.61
C LYS A 123 -9.26 12.81 -5.59
N LEU A 124 -8.18 12.70 -4.83
CA LEU A 124 -8.01 11.65 -3.83
C LEU A 124 -8.50 12.06 -2.44
N GLU A 125 -8.85 13.35 -2.23
CA GLU A 125 -9.26 13.85 -0.93
C GLU A 125 -10.41 13.02 -0.32
N PHE A 126 -11.38 12.61 -1.12
CA PHE A 126 -12.57 11.89 -0.66
C PHE A 126 -12.32 10.47 -0.15
N ILE A 127 -11.14 9.90 -0.39
CA ILE A 127 -10.77 8.57 0.15
C ILE A 127 -9.95 8.66 1.43
N PHE A 128 -9.51 9.86 1.83
CA PHE A 128 -8.78 10.06 3.07
C PHE A 128 -9.72 10.30 4.24
N PRO A 129 -9.32 9.89 5.45
CA PRO A 129 -10.16 10.03 6.64
C PRO A 129 -10.43 11.50 6.97
N GLY A 130 -11.68 11.84 7.25
CA GLY A 130 -12.14 13.14 7.74
C GLY A 130 -12.51 13.14 9.22
N THR A 131 -12.63 11.97 9.86
CA THR A 131 -12.95 11.81 11.28
C THR A 131 -11.96 10.88 11.97
N GLU A 132 -11.88 10.95 13.31
CA GLU A 132 -11.02 10.05 14.10
C GLU A 132 -11.43 8.58 13.96
N SER A 133 -12.72 8.28 13.78
CA SER A 133 -13.21 6.92 13.52
C SER A 133 -12.67 6.39 12.19
N GLU A 134 -12.78 7.20 11.13
CA GLU A 134 -12.26 6.85 9.81
C GLU A 134 -10.73 6.72 9.81
N LEU A 135 -10.01 7.56 10.59
CA LEU A 135 -8.56 7.45 10.73
C LEU A 135 -8.14 6.12 11.38
N LYS A 136 -8.92 5.62 12.35
CA LYS A 136 -8.68 4.28 12.93
C LYS A 136 -8.90 3.18 11.91
N GLN A 137 -9.98 3.27 11.12
CA GLN A 137 -10.25 2.30 10.05
C GLN A 137 -9.20 2.36 8.94
N PHE A 138 -8.77 3.57 8.54
CA PHE A 138 -7.69 3.75 7.58
C PHE A 138 -6.37 3.13 8.08
N THR A 139 -6.08 3.23 9.37
CA THR A 139 -4.93 2.54 9.99
C THR A 139 -5.04 1.02 9.81
N SER A 140 -6.24 0.45 9.95
CA SER A 140 -6.46 -0.98 9.71
C SER A 140 -6.26 -1.36 8.23
N VAL A 141 -6.70 -0.51 7.30
CA VAL A 141 -6.42 -0.66 5.85
C VAL A 141 -4.91 -0.65 5.61
N SER A 142 -4.19 0.31 6.19
CA SER A 142 -2.74 0.46 6.03
C SER A 142 -1.96 -0.77 6.52
N ILE A 143 -2.35 -1.33 7.66
CA ILE A 143 -1.73 -2.56 8.19
C ILE A 143 -2.06 -3.75 7.28
N THR A 144 -3.31 -3.85 6.82
CA THR A 144 -3.73 -4.90 5.88
C THR A 144 -2.95 -4.81 4.57
N ALA A 145 -2.84 -3.61 3.99
CA ALA A 145 -2.08 -3.38 2.76
C ALA A 145 -0.61 -3.76 2.94
N GLY A 146 0.03 -3.29 4.02
CA GLY A 146 1.42 -3.66 4.30
C GLY A 146 1.67 -5.16 4.36
N ILE A 147 0.75 -5.94 4.94
CA ILE A 147 0.89 -7.40 5.02
C ILE A 147 0.56 -8.06 3.68
N VAL A 148 -0.60 -7.76 3.13
CA VAL A 148 -1.15 -8.48 1.98
C VAL A 148 -0.42 -8.12 0.69
N GLU A 149 -0.22 -6.83 0.44
CA GLU A 149 0.41 -6.38 -0.81
C GLU A 149 1.88 -6.76 -0.87
N GLU A 150 2.62 -6.71 0.24
CA GLU A 150 4.00 -7.18 0.27
C GLU A 150 4.07 -8.69 0.02
N THR A 151 3.18 -9.48 0.63
CA THR A 151 3.12 -10.92 0.38
C THR A 151 2.84 -11.23 -1.09
N ILE A 152 1.91 -10.50 -1.70
CA ILE A 152 1.53 -10.70 -3.10
C ILE A 152 2.64 -10.24 -4.06
N TRP A 153 3.11 -8.99 -3.91
CA TRP A 153 4.02 -8.39 -4.88
C TRP A 153 5.49 -8.76 -4.66
N ARG A 154 5.98 -8.75 -3.41
CA ARG A 154 7.39 -9.09 -3.11
C ARG A 154 7.56 -10.58 -2.88
N GLY A 155 6.62 -11.23 -2.21
CA GLY A 155 6.63 -12.67 -2.02
C GLY A 155 6.29 -13.39 -3.32
N PHE A 156 5.01 -13.47 -3.66
CA PHE A 156 4.52 -14.33 -4.74
C PHE A 156 4.95 -13.85 -6.15
N MET A 157 4.73 -12.59 -6.52
CA MET A 157 5.00 -12.13 -7.89
C MET A 157 6.49 -12.18 -8.24
N ILE A 158 7.39 -11.82 -7.32
CA ILE A 158 8.82 -11.95 -7.56
C ILE A 158 9.20 -13.43 -7.68
N TRP A 159 8.71 -14.29 -6.76
CA TRP A 159 8.94 -15.74 -6.84
C TRP A 159 8.43 -16.30 -8.17
N TYR A 160 7.21 -15.99 -8.56
CA TYR A 160 6.58 -16.47 -9.79
C TYR A 160 7.38 -16.08 -11.04
N LEU A 161 7.75 -14.81 -11.16
CA LEU A 161 8.50 -14.31 -12.30
C LEU A 161 9.94 -14.86 -12.32
N ALA A 162 10.55 -15.08 -11.16
CA ALA A 162 11.90 -15.63 -11.04
C ALA A 162 12.00 -17.09 -11.50
N GLN A 163 10.87 -17.79 -11.70
CA GLN A 163 10.88 -19.13 -12.31
C GLN A 163 11.28 -19.10 -13.81
N VAL A 164 11.10 -17.97 -14.48
CA VAL A 164 11.28 -17.82 -15.94
C VAL A 164 12.26 -16.72 -16.34
N MET A 165 12.72 -15.91 -15.38
CA MET A 165 13.66 -14.82 -15.63
C MET A 165 14.59 -14.57 -14.44
N PRO A 166 15.71 -13.83 -14.63
CA PRO A 166 16.60 -13.48 -13.52
C PRO A 166 15.90 -12.69 -12.42
N LEU A 167 16.27 -12.91 -11.16
CA LEU A 167 15.66 -12.27 -9.98
C LEU A 167 15.55 -10.76 -10.08
N TRP A 168 16.57 -10.06 -10.61
CA TRP A 168 16.53 -8.60 -10.77
C TRP A 168 15.43 -8.14 -11.74
N ALA A 169 15.19 -8.91 -12.82
CA ALA A 169 14.13 -8.61 -13.79
C ALA A 169 12.75 -8.91 -13.19
N ALA A 170 12.60 -10.02 -12.47
CA ALA A 170 11.39 -10.36 -11.72
C ALA A 170 11.03 -9.27 -10.71
N ALA A 171 12.00 -8.78 -9.94
CA ALA A 171 11.82 -7.71 -8.96
C ALA A 171 11.41 -6.38 -9.63
N LEU A 172 12.05 -6.02 -10.75
CA LEU A 172 11.72 -4.83 -11.52
C LEU A 172 10.30 -4.89 -12.06
N ILE A 173 9.94 -5.99 -12.73
CA ILE A 173 8.60 -6.17 -13.33
C ILE A 173 7.52 -6.18 -12.25
N SER A 174 7.75 -6.87 -11.13
CA SER A 174 6.82 -6.86 -10.01
C SER A 174 6.63 -5.45 -9.44
N THR A 175 7.70 -4.68 -9.28
CA THR A 175 7.64 -3.30 -8.76
C THR A 175 6.90 -2.35 -9.73
N VAL A 176 7.15 -2.48 -11.02
CA VAL A 176 6.41 -1.71 -12.04
C VAL A 176 4.94 -2.12 -12.06
N GLY A 177 4.66 -3.42 -12.00
CA GLY A 177 3.29 -3.97 -11.91
C GLY A 177 2.54 -3.44 -10.69
N PHE A 178 3.19 -3.39 -9.52
CA PHE A 178 2.66 -2.77 -8.30
C PHE A 178 2.27 -1.30 -8.53
N GLY A 179 3.16 -0.51 -9.15
CA GLY A 179 2.86 0.88 -9.47
C GLY A 179 1.70 1.04 -10.45
N LEU A 180 1.64 0.19 -11.49
CA LEU A 180 0.55 0.19 -12.47
C LEU A 180 -0.78 -0.23 -11.85
N ALA A 181 -0.78 -1.15 -10.89
CA ALA A 181 -1.97 -1.52 -10.14
C ALA A 181 -2.59 -0.33 -9.38
N HIS A 182 -1.78 0.70 -9.08
CA HIS A 182 -2.22 1.95 -8.44
C HIS A 182 -2.57 3.08 -9.43
N ALA A 183 -2.66 2.79 -10.74
CA ALA A 183 -3.00 3.80 -11.76
C ALA A 183 -4.39 4.43 -11.54
N TYR A 184 -5.28 3.81 -10.78
CA TYR A 184 -6.55 4.38 -10.36
C TYR A 184 -6.39 5.70 -9.57
N GLN A 185 -5.28 5.87 -8.86
CA GLN A 185 -4.95 7.12 -8.15
C GLN A 185 -4.55 8.27 -9.10
N GLY A 186 -4.44 7.99 -10.41
CA GLY A 186 -4.02 8.93 -11.45
C GLY A 186 -2.63 8.58 -12.01
N ALA A 187 -2.49 8.73 -13.32
CA ALA A 187 -1.25 8.36 -14.03
C ALA A 187 0.01 9.06 -13.50
N SER A 188 -0.12 10.30 -13.03
CA SER A 188 0.99 11.09 -12.44
C SER A 188 1.49 10.52 -11.10
N ASN A 189 0.70 9.68 -10.43
CA ASN A 189 1.09 9.03 -9.17
C ASN A 189 1.81 7.70 -9.39
N VAL A 190 1.64 7.06 -10.56
CA VAL A 190 2.30 5.78 -10.87
C VAL A 190 3.82 5.82 -10.65
N PRO A 191 4.58 6.82 -11.16
CA PRO A 191 6.01 6.89 -10.90
C PRO A 191 6.37 7.05 -9.41
N LYS A 192 5.54 7.75 -8.63
CA LYS A 192 5.74 7.90 -7.18
C LYS A 192 5.55 6.58 -6.46
N VAL A 193 4.49 5.82 -6.82
CA VAL A 193 4.23 4.49 -6.25
C VAL A 193 5.33 3.50 -6.63
N ILE A 194 5.84 3.55 -7.89
CA ILE A 194 7.00 2.74 -8.30
C ILE A 194 8.23 3.09 -7.45
N LEU A 195 8.50 4.38 -7.23
CA LEU A 195 9.65 4.82 -6.43
C LEU A 195 9.56 4.31 -4.99
N VAL A 196 8.40 4.48 -4.33
CA VAL A 196 8.17 3.98 -2.97
C VAL A 196 8.21 2.45 -2.95
N GLY A 197 7.55 1.80 -3.90
CA GLY A 197 7.57 0.35 -4.06
C GLY A 197 8.98 -0.20 -4.29
N SER A 198 9.86 0.55 -4.95
CA SER A 198 11.28 0.19 -5.13
C SER A 198 12.02 0.12 -3.79
N ALA A 199 11.73 1.03 -2.86
CA ALA A 199 12.34 0.97 -1.52
C ALA A 199 11.93 -0.31 -0.78
N PHE A 200 10.66 -0.72 -0.84
CA PHE A 200 10.18 -1.97 -0.25
C PHE A 200 10.82 -3.20 -0.92
N THR A 201 10.90 -3.19 -2.26
CA THR A 201 11.54 -4.27 -3.02
C THR A 201 13.02 -4.40 -2.69
N LEU A 202 13.76 -3.29 -2.62
CA LEU A 202 15.18 -3.31 -2.25
C LEU A 202 15.39 -3.83 -0.83
N LEU A 203 14.53 -3.43 0.11
CA LEU A 203 14.58 -3.92 1.49
C LEU A 203 14.32 -5.43 1.54
N TYR A 204 13.33 -5.93 0.80
CA TYR A 204 13.06 -7.35 0.65
C TYR A 204 14.25 -8.11 0.05
N LEU A 205 14.83 -7.63 -1.05
CA LEU A 205 15.97 -8.27 -1.70
C LEU A 205 17.23 -8.25 -0.81
N LEU A 206 17.43 -7.21 -0.03
CA LEU A 206 18.53 -7.08 0.92
C LEU A 206 18.41 -8.11 2.04
N THR A 207 17.22 -8.25 2.62
CA THR A 207 17.00 -9.05 3.84
C THR A 207 16.54 -10.47 3.55
N GLY A 208 16.00 -10.74 2.36
CA GLY A 208 15.31 -11.99 2.02
C GLY A 208 14.02 -12.19 2.81
N SER A 209 13.53 -11.14 3.49
CA SER A 209 12.42 -11.22 4.44
C SER A 209 11.34 -10.16 4.14
N LEU A 210 10.08 -10.58 4.21
CA LEU A 210 8.93 -9.68 4.04
C LEU A 210 8.68 -8.78 5.26
N TRP A 211 9.11 -9.19 6.46
CA TRP A 211 8.68 -8.52 7.70
C TRP A 211 9.00 -7.03 7.75
N LEU A 212 10.21 -6.64 7.34
CA LEU A 212 10.61 -5.24 7.36
C LEU A 212 9.92 -4.42 6.27
N SER A 213 9.70 -5.00 5.08
CA SER A 213 8.94 -4.36 4.00
C SER A 213 7.49 -4.15 4.41
N MET A 214 6.86 -5.14 5.06
CA MET A 214 5.50 -5.05 5.59
C MET A 214 5.37 -3.93 6.62
N ILE A 215 6.31 -3.85 7.57
CA ILE A 215 6.33 -2.81 8.59
C ILE A 215 6.50 -1.43 7.95
N LEU A 216 7.47 -1.29 7.04
CA LEU A 216 7.77 -0.02 6.40
C LEU A 216 6.59 0.46 5.55
N HIS A 217 5.93 -0.44 4.80
CA HIS A 217 4.76 -0.14 3.99
C HIS A 217 3.58 0.31 4.88
N ALA A 218 3.23 -0.49 5.88
CA ALA A 218 2.14 -0.15 6.80
C ALA A 218 2.36 1.21 7.48
N VAL A 219 3.57 1.49 7.96
CA VAL A 219 3.91 2.77 8.59
C VAL A 219 3.88 3.91 7.57
N PHE A 220 4.35 3.70 6.34
CA PHE A 220 4.26 4.69 5.28
C PHE A 220 2.81 5.11 5.04
N ASP A 221 1.90 4.18 4.87
CA ASP A 221 0.48 4.46 4.63
C ASP A 221 -0.19 5.12 5.84
N ILE A 222 0.10 4.66 7.06
CA ILE A 222 -0.41 5.28 8.30
C ILE A 222 0.03 6.75 8.38
N VAL A 223 1.28 7.04 8.07
CA VAL A 223 1.81 8.41 8.08
C VAL A 223 1.13 9.27 7.02
N GLN A 224 0.91 8.73 5.81
CA GLN A 224 0.18 9.44 4.76
C GLN A 224 -1.27 9.72 5.14
N GLY A 225 -1.97 8.74 5.72
CA GLY A 225 -3.34 8.93 6.22
C GLY A 225 -3.43 9.98 7.32
N ARG A 226 -2.50 9.98 8.27
CA ARG A 226 -2.42 11.00 9.35
C ARG A 226 -2.08 12.38 8.81
N ALA A 227 -1.19 12.47 7.82
CA ALA A 227 -0.86 13.72 7.15
C ALA A 227 -2.08 14.31 6.43
N ALA A 228 -2.79 13.48 5.65
CA ALA A 228 -4.01 13.89 4.95
C ALA A 228 -5.10 14.33 5.95
N PHE A 229 -5.31 13.56 7.01
CA PHE A 229 -6.25 13.91 8.09
C PHE A 229 -5.94 15.28 8.70
N GLY A 230 -4.68 15.54 9.08
CA GLY A 230 -4.26 16.83 9.62
C GLY A 230 -4.48 17.99 8.63
N ILE A 231 -4.20 17.79 7.35
CA ILE A 231 -4.43 18.76 6.28
C ILE A 231 -5.93 19.07 6.13
N ILE A 232 -6.78 18.05 6.12
CA ILE A 232 -8.25 18.18 5.98
C ILE A 232 -8.82 18.92 7.17
N GLN A 233 -8.44 18.57 8.40
CA GLN A 233 -8.92 19.20 9.64
C GLN A 233 -8.49 20.67 9.74
N SER A 234 -7.25 20.99 9.42
CA SER A 234 -6.71 22.35 9.51
C SER A 234 -7.27 23.30 8.47
N ALA A 235 -7.84 22.79 7.37
CA ALA A 235 -8.43 23.57 6.31
C ALA A 235 -9.97 23.66 6.41
N ALA A 236 -10.60 23.03 7.40
CA ALA A 236 -12.02 23.21 7.70
C ALA A 236 -12.25 24.69 8.14
N PRO A 237 -13.35 25.33 7.70
CA PRO A 237 -13.72 26.64 8.24
C PRO A 237 -13.81 26.53 9.77
N ALA A 238 -13.25 27.50 10.48
CA ALA A 238 -13.50 27.60 11.91
C ALA A 238 -15.02 27.60 12.13
N ALA A 239 -15.53 26.67 12.91
CA ALA A 239 -16.94 26.70 13.29
C ALA A 239 -17.22 28.09 13.82
N GLU A 240 -18.16 28.82 13.20
CA GLU A 240 -18.61 30.13 13.69
C GLU A 240 -19.02 29.90 15.15
N SER A 241 -18.28 30.52 16.07
CA SER A 241 -18.70 30.55 17.46
C SER A 241 -20.11 31.18 17.48
N PRO A 242 -21.11 30.54 18.11
CA PRO A 242 -22.41 31.19 18.24
C PRO A 242 -22.18 32.56 18.85
N SER A 243 -22.60 33.59 18.13
CA SER A 243 -22.61 34.98 18.62
C SER A 243 -23.42 35.03 19.91
N PRO A 244 -22.95 35.73 20.94
CA PRO A 244 -23.59 35.83 22.25
C PRO A 244 -24.99 36.48 22.19
#